data_ac5a64b42d5f3cfe548434b89fdd756e
#
_entry.id   ac5a64b42d5f3cfe548434b89fdd756e
#
_cell.length_a   1.000
_cell.length_b   1.000
_cell.length_c   1.000
_cell.angle_alpha   90.00
_cell.angle_beta   90.00
_cell.angle_gamma   90.00
#
_symmetry.space_group_name_H-M   'P 1'
#
loop_
_entity.id
_entity.type
_entity.pdbx_description
1 polymer ?
#
loop_
_entity_poly.entity_id
_entity_poly.type
_entity_poly.pdbx_seq_one_letter_code
_entity_poly.pdbx_strand_id
1 'polypeptide(L)'
;MKPAGRSLLGILLVAFAVFPARPAQAEPESAYYAALMRKESATVEDAVRLLARMRGYAGESDMRSEMRHLDESGVQFKRDIEGIRNSALTAGNAAHLLLQATGLKGGVMSWVFPSSQRYALRQAIHLGLLPETTAVEDRLSGKDLMGMVSKLAQRARGRLK
;
A
#
# COMPACT_ATOMS: atom_id res chain seq x y z
N MET A 1 51.08 -41.08 54.18
CA MET A 1 51.06 -41.35 52.70
C MET A 1 49.71 -40.98 52.14
N LYS A 2 49.69 -39.94 51.29
CA LYS A 2 48.51 -39.49 50.49
C LYS A 2 48.41 -40.31 49.22
N PRO A 3 47.21 -40.49 48.68
CA PRO A 3 47.11 -40.09 47.26
C PRO A 3 45.95 -39.15 46.99
N ALA A 4 46.19 -38.34 46.01
CA ALA A 4 45.39 -37.29 45.46
C ALA A 4 44.16 -37.80 44.65
N GLY A 5 42.97 -37.26 44.95
CA GLY A 5 41.76 -37.38 44.11
C GLY A 5 41.74 -36.29 43.03
N ARG A 6 41.81 -36.69 41.78
CA ARG A 6 41.64 -35.85 40.62
C ARG A 6 40.15 -35.69 40.34
N SER A 7 39.56 -34.50 40.62
CA SER A 7 38.23 -34.10 40.14
C SER A 7 38.35 -33.76 38.65
N LEU A 8 37.73 -34.57 37.82
CA LEU A 8 37.41 -34.27 36.41
C LEU A 8 36.15 -33.40 36.35
N LEU A 9 36.39 -32.11 36.15
CA LEU A 9 35.31 -31.17 35.89
C LEU A 9 34.95 -31.25 34.39
N GLY A 10 33.86 -31.97 34.12
CA GLY A 10 33.32 -32.07 32.78
C GLY A 10 32.68 -30.72 32.34
N ILE A 11 33.34 -30.03 31.44
CA ILE A 11 32.78 -28.83 30.80
C ILE A 11 31.77 -29.28 29.75
N LEU A 12 30.48 -29.13 30.08
CA LEU A 12 29.39 -29.36 29.13
C LEU A 12 29.30 -28.14 28.20
N LEU A 13 29.86 -28.24 27.01
CA LEU A 13 29.85 -27.22 25.96
C LEU A 13 28.49 -27.30 25.24
N VAL A 14 27.51 -26.49 25.71
CA VAL A 14 26.23 -26.31 25.02
C VAL A 14 26.47 -25.45 23.78
N ALA A 15 26.58 -26.12 22.64
CA ALA A 15 26.62 -25.45 21.35
C ALA A 15 25.23 -24.86 21.04
N PHE A 16 25.04 -23.58 21.30
CA PHE A 16 23.90 -22.82 20.79
C PHE A 16 24.02 -22.74 19.28
N ALA A 17 23.30 -23.58 18.56
CA ALA A 17 23.11 -23.44 17.12
C ALA A 17 22.32 -22.14 16.87
N VAL A 18 23.03 -21.04 16.61
CA VAL A 18 22.41 -19.82 16.09
C VAL A 18 21.94 -20.14 14.68
N PHE A 19 20.67 -20.52 14.55
CA PHE A 19 20.03 -20.55 13.24
C PHE A 19 19.97 -19.10 12.74
N PRO A 20 20.62 -18.77 11.62
CA PRO A 20 20.44 -17.46 11.01
C PRO A 20 18.95 -17.36 10.65
N ALA A 21 18.22 -16.41 11.29
CA ALA A 21 16.89 -16.05 10.87
C ALA A 21 16.98 -15.72 9.37
N ARG A 22 16.37 -16.57 8.52
CA ARG A 22 16.20 -16.26 7.11
C ARG A 22 15.49 -14.93 7.04
N PRO A 23 16.05 -13.89 6.36
CA PRO A 23 15.28 -12.69 6.11
C PRO A 23 14.01 -13.12 5.38
N ALA A 24 12.85 -12.73 5.90
CA ALA A 24 11.59 -12.92 5.22
C ALA A 24 11.78 -12.37 3.81
N GLN A 25 11.78 -13.25 2.81
CA GLN A 25 11.93 -12.84 1.42
C GLN A 25 10.70 -12.01 1.10
N ALA A 26 10.88 -10.70 1.00
CA ALA A 26 9.87 -9.82 0.43
C ALA A 26 9.44 -10.45 -0.89
N GLU A 27 8.15 -10.73 -1.05
CA GLU A 27 7.65 -11.24 -2.33
C GLU A 27 8.17 -10.35 -3.44
N PRO A 28 8.72 -10.93 -4.53
CA PRO A 28 9.22 -10.12 -5.62
C PRO A 28 8.08 -9.19 -6.07
N GLU A 29 8.35 -7.92 -6.16
CA GLU A 29 7.38 -6.85 -6.45
C GLU A 29 6.52 -7.18 -7.69
N SER A 30 7.14 -7.87 -8.66
CA SER A 30 6.47 -8.39 -9.85
C SER A 30 5.37 -9.42 -9.54
N ALA A 31 5.56 -10.27 -8.53
CA ALA A 31 4.55 -11.26 -8.12
C ALA A 31 3.34 -10.58 -7.49
N TYR A 32 3.56 -9.56 -6.66
CA TYR A 32 2.49 -8.74 -6.11
C TYR A 32 1.64 -8.07 -7.20
N TYR A 33 2.28 -7.38 -8.16
CA TYR A 33 1.54 -6.74 -9.25
C TYR A 33 0.79 -7.74 -10.12
N ALA A 34 1.39 -8.90 -10.41
CA ALA A 34 0.72 -9.96 -11.17
C ALA A 34 -0.50 -10.53 -10.41
N ALA A 35 -0.39 -10.70 -9.11
CA ALA A 35 -1.50 -11.15 -8.27
C ALA A 35 -2.61 -10.10 -8.21
N LEU A 36 -2.25 -8.81 -8.02
CA LEU A 36 -3.21 -7.71 -8.00
C LEU A 36 -4.00 -7.64 -9.32
N MET A 37 -3.33 -7.72 -10.46
CA MET A 37 -3.99 -7.65 -11.77
C MET A 37 -5.00 -8.78 -12.04
N ARG A 38 -4.90 -9.91 -11.32
CA ARG A 38 -5.84 -11.04 -11.42
C ARG A 38 -7.04 -10.89 -10.50
N LYS A 39 -7.03 -9.96 -9.54
CA LYS A 39 -8.15 -9.75 -8.62
C LYS A 39 -9.34 -9.16 -9.36
N GLU A 40 -10.48 -9.84 -9.30
CA GLU A 40 -11.76 -9.34 -9.82
C GLU A 40 -12.28 -8.15 -9.01
N SER A 41 -11.97 -8.11 -7.71
CA SER A 41 -12.30 -7.00 -6.82
C SER A 41 -11.07 -6.61 -6.02
N ALA A 42 -10.55 -5.41 -6.24
CA ALA A 42 -9.50 -4.82 -5.41
C ALA A 42 -10.06 -4.45 -4.03
N THR A 43 -9.19 -4.43 -3.03
CA THR A 43 -9.53 -4.01 -1.67
C THR A 43 -8.94 -2.64 -1.35
N VAL A 44 -9.37 -2.05 -0.23
CA VAL A 44 -8.78 -0.81 0.29
C VAL A 44 -7.29 -1.02 0.62
N GLU A 45 -6.92 -2.20 1.15
CA GLU A 45 -5.52 -2.55 1.40
C GLU A 45 -4.68 -2.56 0.13
N ASP A 46 -5.22 -3.10 -0.98
CA ASP A 46 -4.54 -3.08 -2.27
C ASP A 46 -4.25 -1.64 -2.73
N ALA A 47 -5.19 -0.72 -2.54
CA ALA A 47 -5.00 0.68 -2.88
C ALA A 47 -3.93 1.36 -2.03
N VAL A 48 -3.94 1.13 -0.70
CA VAL A 48 -2.94 1.67 0.23
C VAL A 48 -1.55 1.17 -0.15
N ARG A 49 -1.39 -0.14 -0.34
CA ARG A 49 -0.13 -0.77 -0.72
C ARG A 49 0.42 -0.22 -2.02
N LEU A 50 -0.45 -0.12 -3.04
CA LEU A 50 -0.05 0.41 -4.34
C LEU A 50 0.37 1.88 -4.26
N LEU A 51 -0.32 2.69 -3.45
CA LEU A 51 0.04 4.07 -3.19
C LEU A 51 1.37 4.20 -2.45
N ALA A 52 1.61 3.37 -1.43
CA ALA A 52 2.87 3.35 -0.70
C ALA A 52 4.05 3.04 -1.63
N ARG A 53 3.91 2.01 -2.49
CA ARG A 53 4.91 1.67 -3.52
C ARG A 53 5.14 2.83 -4.49
N MET A 54 4.07 3.47 -4.96
CA MET A 54 4.18 4.64 -5.83
C MET A 54 4.94 5.81 -5.17
N ARG A 55 4.87 5.92 -3.84
CA ARG A 55 5.61 6.90 -3.02
C ARG A 55 7.00 6.44 -2.60
N GLY A 56 7.47 5.29 -3.11
CA GLY A 56 8.83 4.80 -2.86
C GLY A 56 8.98 3.91 -1.63
N TYR A 57 7.88 3.42 -1.05
CA TYR A 57 7.98 2.43 0.03
C TYR A 57 8.53 1.11 -0.50
N ALA A 58 9.67 0.67 0.05
CA ALA A 58 10.35 -0.57 -0.31
C ALA A 58 10.42 -1.58 0.86
N GLY A 59 9.69 -1.32 1.95
CA GLY A 59 9.64 -2.19 3.12
C GLY A 59 8.76 -3.43 2.93
N GLU A 60 8.58 -4.17 4.02
CA GLU A 60 7.69 -5.34 4.06
C GLU A 60 6.24 -4.95 3.74
N SER A 61 5.49 -5.91 3.16
CA SER A 61 4.08 -5.74 2.83
C SER A 61 3.22 -5.83 4.09
N ASP A 62 3.24 -4.76 4.89
CA ASP A 62 2.44 -4.58 6.10
C ASP A 62 1.68 -3.25 6.02
N MET A 63 0.35 -3.32 6.09
CA MET A 63 -0.52 -2.15 5.91
C MET A 63 -0.21 -1.02 6.91
N ARG A 64 0.15 -1.34 8.15
CA ARG A 64 0.45 -0.33 9.17
C ARG A 64 1.72 0.45 8.83
N SER A 65 2.75 -0.24 8.38
CA SER A 65 4.01 0.38 7.94
C SER A 65 3.82 1.18 6.65
N GLU A 66 3.01 0.65 5.72
CA GLU A 66 2.64 1.33 4.47
C GLU A 66 1.86 2.63 4.75
N MET A 67 0.87 2.58 5.67
CA MET A 67 0.10 3.77 6.08
C MET A 67 0.99 4.81 6.79
N ARG A 68 1.90 4.39 7.66
CA ARG A 68 2.85 5.29 8.31
C ARG A 68 3.72 6.02 7.29
N HIS A 69 4.27 5.28 6.31
CA HIS A 69 5.06 5.87 5.24
C HIS A 69 4.25 6.89 4.42
N LEU A 70 2.98 6.60 4.15
CA LEU A 70 2.08 7.52 3.45
C LEU A 70 1.81 8.78 4.28
N ASP A 71 1.57 8.65 5.59
CA ASP A 71 1.38 9.79 6.50
C ASP A 71 2.64 10.67 6.58
N GLU A 72 3.82 10.07 6.75
CA GLU A 72 5.11 10.76 6.70
C GLU A 72 5.35 11.47 5.35
N SER A 73 4.79 10.93 4.26
CA SER A 73 4.81 11.54 2.92
C SER A 73 3.74 12.63 2.72
N GLY A 74 2.99 12.98 3.78
CA GLY A 74 1.97 14.02 3.74
C GLY A 74 0.59 13.55 3.26
N VAL A 75 0.35 12.25 3.15
CA VAL A 75 -0.95 11.67 2.81
C VAL A 75 -1.74 11.40 4.07
N GLN A 76 -2.68 12.28 4.41
CA GLN A 76 -3.50 12.12 5.62
C GLN A 76 -4.82 11.43 5.27
N PHE A 77 -5.07 10.28 5.88
CA PHE A 77 -6.34 9.58 5.76
C PHE A 77 -7.34 10.12 6.80
N LYS A 78 -8.49 10.61 6.32
CA LYS A 78 -9.55 11.17 7.19
C LYS A 78 -10.48 10.11 7.78
N ARG A 79 -10.35 8.84 7.39
CA ARG A 79 -11.16 7.71 7.82
C ARG A 79 -10.27 6.65 8.44
N ASP A 80 -10.87 5.81 9.28
CA ASP A 80 -10.23 4.58 9.73
C ASP A 80 -10.09 3.60 8.55
N ILE A 81 -8.97 3.72 7.85
CA ILE A 81 -8.63 2.88 6.69
C ILE A 81 -8.29 1.45 7.15
N GLU A 82 -7.68 1.30 8.34
CA GLU A 82 -7.32 -0.01 8.88
C GLU A 82 -8.57 -0.86 9.15
N GLY A 83 -9.63 -0.26 9.72
CA GLY A 83 -10.89 -0.95 9.98
C GLY A 83 -11.64 -1.42 8.73
N ILE A 84 -11.40 -0.79 7.59
CA ILE A 84 -12.05 -1.15 6.30
C ILE A 84 -11.11 -1.79 5.29
N ARG A 85 -9.90 -2.20 5.67
CA ARG A 85 -8.85 -2.68 4.77
C ARG A 85 -9.30 -3.78 3.80
N ASN A 86 -10.13 -4.72 4.29
CA ASN A 86 -10.63 -5.86 3.50
C ASN A 86 -11.90 -5.53 2.69
N SER A 87 -12.42 -4.31 2.81
CA SER A 87 -13.61 -3.91 2.05
C SER A 87 -13.29 -3.79 0.57
N ALA A 88 -14.26 -4.17 -0.27
CA ALA A 88 -14.14 -3.98 -1.71
C ALA A 88 -13.93 -2.49 -2.04
N LEU A 89 -12.96 -2.20 -2.89
CA LEU A 89 -12.62 -0.86 -3.30
C LEU A 89 -13.63 -0.37 -4.34
N THR A 90 -14.40 0.66 -4.00
CA THR A 90 -15.29 1.32 -4.98
C THR A 90 -14.57 2.40 -5.76
N ALA A 91 -15.09 2.75 -6.93
CA ALA A 91 -14.54 3.80 -7.79
C ALA A 91 -14.47 5.16 -7.07
N GLY A 92 -15.47 5.49 -6.26
CA GLY A 92 -15.47 6.69 -5.44
C GLY A 92 -14.38 6.69 -4.37
N ASN A 93 -14.18 5.56 -3.67
CA ASN A 93 -13.12 5.41 -2.67
C ASN A 93 -11.73 5.45 -3.31
N ALA A 94 -11.52 4.74 -4.43
CA ALA A 94 -10.26 4.74 -5.15
C ALA A 94 -9.90 6.15 -5.65
N ALA A 95 -10.83 6.83 -6.30
CA ALA A 95 -10.64 8.20 -6.76
C ALA A 95 -10.25 9.13 -5.60
N HIS A 96 -10.95 9.02 -4.46
CA HIS A 96 -10.68 9.82 -3.28
C HIS A 96 -9.27 9.58 -2.73
N LEU A 97 -8.89 8.31 -2.52
CA LEU A 97 -7.57 7.92 -2.00
C LEU A 97 -6.44 8.37 -2.94
N LEU A 98 -6.59 8.09 -4.25
CA LEU A 98 -5.56 8.39 -5.24
C LEU A 98 -5.35 9.90 -5.41
N LEU A 99 -6.40 10.68 -5.48
CA LEU A 99 -6.30 12.14 -5.60
C LEU A 99 -5.71 12.77 -4.35
N GLN A 100 -6.10 12.28 -3.17
CA GLN A 100 -5.54 12.73 -1.89
C GLN A 100 -4.04 12.44 -1.80
N ALA A 101 -3.65 11.20 -2.14
CA ALA A 101 -2.25 10.78 -2.11
C ALA A 101 -1.34 11.53 -3.10
N THR A 102 -1.87 11.98 -4.23
CA THR A 102 -1.08 12.68 -5.24
C THR A 102 -1.04 14.20 -5.06
N GLY A 103 -1.80 14.74 -4.11
CA GLY A 103 -1.93 16.19 -3.93
C GLY A 103 -2.53 16.91 -5.13
N LEU A 104 -3.12 16.18 -6.07
CA LEU A 104 -3.84 16.75 -7.20
C LEU A 104 -5.11 17.40 -6.69
N LYS A 105 -5.01 18.69 -6.43
CA LYS A 105 -6.18 19.50 -6.05
C LYS A 105 -7.16 19.47 -7.20
N GLY A 106 -8.35 18.98 -6.93
CA GLY A 106 -9.49 19.11 -7.84
C GLY A 106 -9.85 20.58 -8.03
N GLY A 107 -10.83 20.84 -8.91
CA GLY A 107 -11.37 22.19 -9.09
C GLY A 107 -11.95 22.76 -7.80
N VAL A 108 -12.51 23.99 -7.87
CA VAL A 108 -13.06 24.74 -6.73
C VAL A 108 -13.98 23.91 -5.81
N MET A 109 -14.72 22.96 -6.38
CA MET A 109 -15.64 22.09 -5.61
C MET A 109 -14.90 21.06 -4.72
N SER A 110 -13.70 20.65 -5.06
CA SER A 110 -12.89 19.77 -4.18
C SER A 110 -12.33 20.52 -2.98
N TRP A 111 -12.20 21.83 -3.08
CA TRP A 111 -11.83 22.70 -1.96
C TRP A 111 -13.01 22.86 -0.98
N VAL A 112 -14.24 22.98 -1.50
CA VAL A 112 -15.46 23.13 -0.69
C VAL A 112 -15.88 21.79 -0.06
N PHE A 113 -15.72 20.66 -0.78
CA PHE A 113 -16.13 19.32 -0.35
C PHE A 113 -14.96 18.33 -0.40
N PRO A 114 -13.91 18.50 0.41
CA PRO A 114 -12.67 17.71 0.30
C PRO A 114 -12.84 16.23 0.64
N SER A 115 -13.95 15.83 1.26
CA SER A 115 -14.24 14.44 1.65
C SER A 115 -15.27 13.74 0.76
N SER A 116 -15.76 14.41 -0.31
CA SER A 116 -16.82 13.84 -1.14
C SER A 116 -16.27 12.91 -2.21
N GLN A 117 -16.61 11.62 -2.11
CA GLN A 117 -16.29 10.59 -3.10
C GLN A 117 -16.86 10.91 -4.49
N ARG A 118 -18.06 11.53 -4.54
CA ARG A 118 -18.70 11.93 -5.80
C ARG A 118 -17.86 12.96 -6.56
N TYR A 119 -17.33 13.96 -5.86
CA TYR A 119 -16.47 14.97 -6.50
C TYR A 119 -15.11 14.39 -6.87
N ALA A 120 -14.54 13.51 -6.02
CA ALA A 120 -13.31 12.80 -6.34
C ALA A 120 -13.46 11.93 -7.61
N LEU A 121 -14.58 11.20 -7.74
CA LEU A 121 -14.88 10.42 -8.94
C LEU A 121 -14.99 11.31 -10.18
N ARG A 122 -15.75 12.40 -10.14
CA ARG A 122 -15.85 13.34 -11.26
C ARG A 122 -14.49 13.88 -11.68
N GLN A 123 -13.64 14.21 -10.71
CA GLN A 123 -12.28 14.66 -10.97
C GLN A 123 -11.44 13.54 -11.61
N ALA A 124 -11.56 12.30 -11.13
CA ALA A 124 -10.85 11.15 -11.71
C ALA A 124 -11.29 10.91 -13.16
N ILE A 125 -12.58 11.01 -13.46
CA ILE A 125 -13.13 10.92 -14.83
C ILE A 125 -12.59 12.06 -15.67
N HIS A 126 -12.65 13.30 -15.21
CA HIS A 126 -12.10 14.48 -15.94
C HIS A 126 -10.60 14.33 -16.23
N LEU A 127 -9.87 13.70 -15.31
CA LEU A 127 -8.48 13.33 -15.52
C LEU A 127 -8.31 12.07 -16.40
N GLY A 128 -9.35 11.50 -16.98
CA GLY A 128 -9.27 10.30 -17.81
C GLY A 128 -8.74 9.06 -17.09
N LEU A 129 -8.82 9.03 -15.76
CA LEU A 129 -8.40 7.87 -14.96
C LEU A 129 -9.43 6.75 -15.05
N LEU A 130 -10.71 7.11 -15.12
CA LEU A 130 -11.87 6.22 -15.22
C LEU A 130 -12.76 6.62 -16.38
N PRO A 131 -13.55 5.70 -16.94
CA PRO A 131 -14.58 5.99 -17.93
C PRO A 131 -15.68 6.92 -17.39
N GLU A 132 -16.33 7.69 -18.25
CA GLU A 132 -17.45 8.58 -17.89
C GLU A 132 -18.67 7.85 -17.33
N THR A 133 -18.83 6.58 -17.73
CA THR A 133 -19.95 5.72 -17.28
C THR A 133 -19.78 5.16 -15.88
N THR A 134 -18.62 5.38 -15.24
CA THR A 134 -18.33 4.81 -13.92
C THR A 134 -19.16 5.48 -12.83
N ALA A 135 -19.86 4.65 -12.03
CA ALA A 135 -20.60 5.10 -10.85
C ALA A 135 -19.74 5.06 -9.58
N VAL A 136 -20.16 5.81 -8.55
CA VAL A 136 -19.40 5.91 -7.28
C VAL A 136 -19.25 4.56 -6.59
N GLU A 137 -20.27 3.72 -6.66
CA GLU A 137 -20.36 2.42 -5.99
C GLU A 137 -19.81 1.26 -6.83
N ASP A 138 -19.38 1.52 -8.07
CA ASP A 138 -18.78 0.48 -8.92
C ASP A 138 -17.53 -0.08 -8.27
N ARG A 139 -17.47 -1.42 -8.17
CA ARG A 139 -16.31 -2.13 -7.64
C ARG A 139 -15.20 -2.13 -8.70
N LEU A 140 -14.00 -1.80 -8.26
CA LEU A 140 -12.85 -1.82 -9.14
C LEU A 140 -12.15 -3.18 -9.08
N SER A 141 -11.75 -3.68 -10.24
CA SER A 141 -10.81 -4.79 -10.33
C SER A 141 -9.38 -4.31 -10.00
N GLY A 142 -8.49 -5.25 -9.70
CA GLY A 142 -7.08 -4.92 -9.54
C GLY A 142 -6.46 -4.32 -10.81
N LYS A 143 -6.96 -4.73 -11.99
CA LYS A 143 -6.55 -4.17 -13.28
C LYS A 143 -6.97 -2.70 -13.43
N ASP A 144 -8.19 -2.36 -13.02
CA ASP A 144 -8.68 -0.97 -13.08
C ASP A 144 -7.87 -0.08 -12.14
N LEU A 145 -7.62 -0.54 -10.92
CA LEU A 145 -6.80 0.16 -9.94
C LEU A 145 -5.38 0.41 -10.47
N MET A 146 -4.73 -0.60 -11.04
CA MET A 146 -3.42 -0.47 -11.67
C MET A 146 -3.44 0.54 -12.83
N GLY A 147 -4.49 0.51 -13.65
CA GLY A 147 -4.70 1.45 -14.75
C GLY A 147 -4.79 2.89 -14.26
N MET A 148 -5.57 3.14 -13.20
CA MET A 148 -5.68 4.48 -12.59
C MET A 148 -4.33 5.00 -12.10
N VAL A 149 -3.58 4.18 -11.36
CA VAL A 149 -2.27 4.55 -10.81
C VAL A 149 -1.25 4.82 -11.91
N SER A 150 -1.22 3.98 -12.95
CA SER A 150 -0.33 4.16 -14.10
C SER A 150 -0.58 5.49 -14.81
N LYS A 151 -1.85 5.83 -15.04
CA LYS A 151 -2.24 7.11 -15.65
C LYS A 151 -1.87 8.30 -14.76
N LEU A 152 -2.02 8.18 -13.44
CA LEU A 152 -1.60 9.21 -12.49
C LEU A 152 -0.09 9.43 -12.50
N ALA A 153 0.68 8.35 -12.48
CA ALA A 153 2.14 8.41 -12.54
C ALA A 153 2.64 9.09 -13.83
N GLN A 154 2.03 8.77 -14.96
CA GLN A 154 2.33 9.43 -16.24
C GLN A 154 2.06 10.94 -16.20
N ARG A 155 0.92 11.36 -15.64
CA ARG A 155 0.58 12.78 -15.50
C ARG A 155 1.49 13.53 -14.54
N ALA A 156 1.89 12.90 -13.46
CA ALA A 156 2.85 13.48 -12.52
C ALA A 156 4.20 13.76 -13.22
N ARG A 157 4.68 12.82 -14.03
CA ARG A 157 5.91 13.00 -14.83
C ARG A 157 5.78 14.05 -15.91
N GLY A 158 4.62 14.18 -16.55
CA GLY A 158 4.37 15.19 -17.60
C GLY A 158 4.31 16.63 -17.09
N ARG A 159 4.10 16.84 -15.78
CA ARG A 159 4.11 18.18 -15.15
C ARG A 159 5.49 18.67 -14.72
N LEU A 160 6.48 17.80 -14.74
CA LEU A 160 7.88 18.11 -14.38
C LEU A 160 8.72 18.51 -15.60
N LYS A 161 8.13 18.51 -16.79
CA LYS A 161 8.71 19.03 -18.03
C LYS A 161 8.08 20.37 -18.40
#